data_77fb38b7f7c8cc57d7906a2778544a6e
#
_entry.id   77fb38b7f7c8cc57d7906a2778544a6e
#
_cell.length_a   1.000
_cell.length_b   1.000
_cell.length_c   1.000
_cell.angle_alpha   90.00
_cell.angle_beta   90.00
_cell.angle_gamma   90.00
#
_symmetry.space_group_name_H-M   'P 1'
#
loop_
_entity.id
_entity.type
_entity.pdbx_description
1 polymer ?
#
loop_
_entity_poly.entity_id
_entity_poly.type
_entity_poly.pdbx_seq_one_letter_code
_entity_poly.pdbx_strand_id
1 'polypeptide(L)'
;MLEVRDITKIYNPGTLTEQRLFEHFSLTVEEGQFVAIVGSNGSGKTSLLNIICGSIPIEGGDVLVGGRSISKLKDYQRYATMGRVYQGPAAGTCPNLTMLENLSLADNKGGSYGLGRGVNKKRIDFYRQQLASLGLGLEDKLDVRMGALSGGQRQAVALLMATMTPLKFLILDEHTAAWTPRPLRSSWP
;
A
#
# COMPACT_ATOMS: atom_id res chain seq x y z
N MET A 1 7.10 -12.61 8.32
CA MET A 1 5.89 -13.06 9.02
C MET A 1 5.13 -11.86 9.58
N LEU A 2 3.83 -11.77 9.33
CA LEU A 2 2.87 -10.82 9.91
C LEU A 2 1.91 -11.61 10.80
N GLU A 3 1.67 -11.14 12.01
CA GLU A 3 0.75 -11.77 12.96
C GLU A 3 -0.24 -10.75 13.48
N VAL A 4 -1.51 -11.09 13.41
CA VAL A 4 -2.61 -10.42 14.11
C VAL A 4 -3.00 -11.34 15.25
N ARG A 5 -2.86 -10.91 16.50
CA ARG A 5 -3.07 -11.75 17.68
C ARG A 5 -4.23 -11.24 18.50
N ASP A 6 -5.26 -12.05 18.62
CA ASP A 6 -6.35 -11.88 19.58
C ASP A 6 -6.98 -10.47 19.55
N ILE A 7 -7.09 -9.88 18.34
CA ILE A 7 -7.58 -8.52 18.21
C ILE A 7 -9.08 -8.45 18.50
N THR A 8 -9.44 -7.40 19.22
CA THR A 8 -10.83 -6.99 19.45
C THR A 8 -11.03 -5.60 18.89
N LYS A 9 -12.09 -5.44 18.08
CA LYS A 9 -12.51 -4.15 17.53
C LYS A 9 -13.99 -3.93 17.70
N ILE A 10 -14.33 -2.86 18.42
CA ILE A 10 -15.70 -2.46 18.70
C ILE A 10 -15.92 -1.03 18.17
N TYR A 11 -16.93 -0.83 17.36
CA TYR A 11 -17.38 0.49 16.96
C TYR A 11 -18.50 0.99 17.87
N ASN A 12 -18.46 2.27 18.21
CA ASN A 12 -19.46 2.95 19.07
C ASN A 12 -19.72 2.21 20.40
N PRO A 13 -18.68 1.87 21.18
CA PRO A 13 -18.85 1.08 22.41
C PRO A 13 -19.79 1.79 23.39
N GLY A 14 -20.69 1.03 24.03
CA GLY A 14 -21.64 1.52 25.02
C GLY A 14 -22.82 2.32 24.45
N THR A 15 -23.03 2.32 23.13
CA THR A 15 -24.17 2.99 22.50
C THR A 15 -25.15 1.98 21.88
N LEU A 16 -26.34 2.45 21.47
CA LEU A 16 -27.33 1.62 20.76
C LEU A 16 -26.84 1.13 19.39
N THR A 17 -25.78 1.74 18.87
CA THR A 17 -25.17 1.39 17.59
C THR A 17 -23.82 0.67 17.77
N GLU A 18 -23.61 0.06 18.95
CA GLU A 18 -22.41 -0.74 19.20
C GLU A 18 -22.33 -1.90 18.19
N GLN A 19 -21.20 -1.99 17.53
CA GLN A 19 -20.91 -3.07 16.60
C GLN A 19 -19.55 -3.70 16.92
N ARG A 20 -19.54 -4.96 17.29
CA ARG A 20 -18.34 -5.77 17.48
C ARG A 20 -17.92 -6.32 16.12
N LEU A 21 -16.85 -5.77 15.57
CA LEU A 21 -16.37 -6.18 14.26
C LEU A 21 -15.42 -7.39 14.35
N PHE A 22 -14.53 -7.37 15.31
CA PHE A 22 -13.63 -8.47 15.63
C PHE A 22 -13.69 -8.76 17.13
N GLU A 23 -13.72 -10.04 17.47
CA GLU A 23 -13.71 -10.54 18.83
C GLU A 23 -12.75 -11.74 18.85
N HIS A 24 -11.62 -11.57 19.55
CA HIS A 24 -10.56 -12.58 19.63
C HIS A 24 -10.05 -13.08 18.26
N PHE A 25 -9.98 -12.18 17.25
CA PHE A 25 -9.57 -12.55 15.90
C PHE A 25 -8.05 -12.67 15.81
N SER A 26 -7.59 -13.78 15.20
CA SER A 26 -6.18 -14.01 14.94
C SER A 26 -5.94 -14.44 13.49
N LEU A 27 -4.83 -13.98 12.92
CA LEU A 27 -4.40 -14.31 11.57
C LEU A 27 -2.87 -14.30 11.51
N THR A 28 -2.28 -15.29 10.89
CA THR A 28 -0.84 -15.35 10.63
C THR A 28 -0.59 -15.41 9.13
N VAL A 29 0.35 -14.62 8.65
CA VAL A 29 0.83 -14.64 7.27
C VAL A 29 2.35 -14.87 7.32
N GLU A 30 2.78 -16.01 6.80
CA GLU A 30 4.19 -16.38 6.79
C GLU A 30 4.98 -15.58 5.74
N GLU A 31 6.30 -15.62 5.84
CA GLU A 31 7.17 -14.99 4.86
C GLU A 31 7.04 -15.67 3.50
N GLY A 32 6.92 -14.87 2.44
CA GLY A 32 6.71 -15.38 1.08
C GLY A 32 5.28 -15.86 0.79
N GLN A 33 4.38 -15.85 1.77
CA GLN A 33 3.00 -16.27 1.58
C GLN A 33 2.15 -15.21 0.92
N PHE A 34 1.27 -15.61 0.00
CA PHE A 34 0.20 -14.80 -0.55
C PHE A 34 -1.13 -15.21 0.11
N VAL A 35 -1.81 -14.26 0.71
CA VAL A 35 -3.09 -14.48 1.40
C VAL A 35 -4.17 -13.60 0.79
N ALA A 36 -5.28 -14.20 0.35
CA ALA A 36 -6.46 -13.49 -0.11
C ALA A 36 -7.54 -13.46 0.99
N ILE A 37 -8.03 -12.26 1.31
CA ILE A 37 -9.13 -12.07 2.26
C ILE A 37 -10.41 -11.91 1.45
N VAL A 38 -11.31 -12.90 1.56
CA VAL A 38 -12.57 -12.95 0.83
C VAL A 38 -13.74 -12.79 1.80
N GLY A 39 -14.79 -12.12 1.38
CA GLY A 39 -16.01 -11.94 2.17
C GLY A 39 -16.95 -10.91 1.55
N SER A 40 -18.19 -10.86 2.01
CA SER A 40 -19.22 -9.91 1.56
C SER A 40 -18.84 -8.46 1.87
N ASN A 41 -19.55 -7.51 1.25
CA ASN A 41 -19.41 -6.10 1.61
C ASN A 41 -19.83 -5.90 3.09
N GLY A 42 -19.06 -5.11 3.81
CA GLY A 42 -19.28 -4.89 5.24
C GLY A 42 -18.70 -5.97 6.18
N SER A 43 -18.08 -7.04 5.67
CA SER A 43 -17.51 -8.11 6.52
C SER A 43 -16.20 -7.72 7.26
N GLY A 44 -15.75 -6.47 7.14
CA GLY A 44 -14.58 -5.99 7.88
C GLY A 44 -13.24 -6.13 7.16
N LYS A 45 -13.19 -6.55 5.89
CA LYS A 45 -11.92 -6.69 5.12
C LYS A 45 -11.06 -5.43 5.16
N THR A 46 -11.61 -4.31 4.70
CA THR A 46 -10.91 -3.01 4.72
C THR A 46 -10.57 -2.56 6.14
N SER A 47 -11.44 -2.86 7.12
CA SER A 47 -11.16 -2.55 8.52
C SER A 47 -9.97 -3.34 9.06
N LEU A 48 -9.85 -4.64 8.71
CA LEU A 48 -8.69 -5.45 9.07
C LEU A 48 -7.40 -4.88 8.46
N LEU A 49 -7.42 -4.53 7.17
CA LEU A 49 -6.28 -3.89 6.51
C LEU A 49 -5.91 -2.56 7.17
N ASN A 50 -6.91 -1.75 7.56
CA ASN A 50 -6.70 -0.48 8.26
C ASN A 50 -6.14 -0.69 9.67
N ILE A 51 -6.54 -1.73 10.39
CA ILE A 51 -5.98 -2.10 11.71
C ILE A 51 -4.49 -2.48 11.54
N ILE A 52 -4.16 -3.33 10.57
CA ILE A 52 -2.77 -3.72 10.27
C ILE A 52 -1.93 -2.47 9.94
N CYS A 53 -2.47 -1.55 9.15
CA CYS A 53 -1.80 -0.29 8.79
C CYS A 53 -1.71 0.70 9.97
N GLY A 54 -2.56 0.57 10.99
CA GLY A 54 -2.62 1.47 12.14
C GLY A 54 -3.58 2.63 12.03
N SER A 55 -4.29 2.75 10.91
CA SER A 55 -5.29 3.80 10.69
C SER A 55 -6.56 3.63 11.55
N ILE A 56 -6.79 2.41 12.04
CA ILE A 56 -7.88 2.10 12.99
C ILE A 56 -7.26 1.49 14.25
N PRO A 57 -7.49 2.07 15.43
CA PRO A 57 -7.06 1.49 16.70
C PRO A 57 -7.87 0.25 17.07
N ILE A 58 -7.26 -0.62 17.86
CA ILE A 58 -7.89 -1.82 18.45
C ILE A 58 -8.09 -1.63 19.96
N GLU A 59 -9.10 -2.26 20.51
CA GLU A 59 -9.41 -2.26 21.94
C GLU A 59 -8.60 -3.34 22.69
N GLY A 60 -8.22 -4.43 22.00
CA GLY A 60 -7.43 -5.53 22.58
C GLY A 60 -6.60 -6.24 21.52
N GLY A 61 -5.64 -7.03 21.99
CA GLY A 61 -4.76 -7.79 21.11
C GLY A 61 -3.55 -7.02 20.60
N ASP A 62 -2.88 -7.56 19.58
CA ASP A 62 -1.66 -6.96 19.04
C ASP A 62 -1.47 -7.30 17.55
N VAL A 63 -0.71 -6.44 16.84
CA VAL A 63 -0.24 -6.69 15.48
C VAL A 63 1.29 -6.72 15.50
N LEU A 64 1.87 -7.81 15.01
CA LEU A 64 3.32 -8.02 15.02
C LEU A 64 3.85 -8.22 13.61
N VAL A 65 5.06 -7.72 13.36
CA VAL A 65 5.82 -7.93 12.12
C VAL A 65 7.21 -8.43 12.47
N GLY A 66 7.55 -9.65 12.03
CA GLY A 66 8.80 -10.29 12.42
C GLY A 66 8.94 -10.45 13.93
N GLY A 67 7.86 -10.78 14.63
CA GLY A 67 7.81 -10.94 16.09
C GLY A 67 7.84 -9.64 16.90
N ARG A 68 7.87 -8.49 16.27
CA ARG A 68 7.87 -7.18 16.97
C ARG A 68 6.50 -6.51 16.85
N SER A 69 5.93 -6.09 17.98
CA SER A 69 4.68 -5.34 18.01
C SER A 69 4.81 -4.03 17.25
N ILE A 70 3.83 -3.76 16.41
CA ILE A 70 3.69 -2.51 15.68
C ILE A 70 2.44 -1.71 16.12
N SER A 71 1.60 -2.25 17.00
CA SER A 71 0.32 -1.64 17.39
C SER A 71 0.48 -0.25 18.01
N LYS A 72 1.58 0.01 18.70
CA LYS A 72 1.89 1.32 19.32
C LYS A 72 2.74 2.24 18.46
N LEU A 73 3.18 1.79 17.29
CA LEU A 73 3.96 2.62 16.37
C LEU A 73 3.06 3.65 15.69
N LYS A 74 3.61 4.85 15.46
CA LYS A 74 2.95 5.87 14.63
C LYS A 74 2.88 5.40 13.17
N ASP A 75 1.90 5.87 12.44
CA ASP A 75 1.62 5.45 11.05
C ASP A 75 2.86 5.50 10.16
N TYR A 76 3.63 6.59 10.18
CA TYR A 76 4.84 6.72 9.36
C TYR A 76 5.92 5.67 9.70
N GLN A 77 6.00 5.22 10.96
CA GLN A 77 6.93 4.17 11.38
C GLN A 77 6.48 2.79 10.87
N ARG A 78 5.17 2.52 10.86
CA ARG A 78 4.62 1.31 10.26
C ARG A 78 4.84 1.29 8.75
N TYR A 79 4.49 2.39 8.07
CA TYR A 79 4.64 2.51 6.63
C TYR A 79 6.09 2.46 6.16
N ALA A 80 7.09 2.70 7.02
CA ALA A 80 8.51 2.55 6.65
C ALA A 80 8.86 1.14 6.13
N THR A 81 8.14 0.10 6.59
CA THR A 81 8.43 -1.31 6.27
C THR A 81 7.30 -2.04 5.56
N MET A 82 6.18 -1.37 5.29
CA MET A 82 5.04 -1.95 4.57
C MET A 82 4.69 -1.15 3.32
N GLY A 83 4.21 -1.83 2.28
CA GLY A 83 3.57 -1.22 1.12
C GLY A 83 2.05 -1.32 1.24
N ARG A 84 1.33 -0.29 0.82
CA ARG A 84 -0.11 -0.36 0.63
C ARG A 84 -0.50 0.23 -0.71
N VAL A 85 -1.28 -0.51 -1.47
CA VAL A 85 -1.93 -0.04 -2.69
C VAL A 85 -3.43 0.03 -2.41
N TYR A 86 -3.99 1.21 -2.60
CA TYR A 86 -5.39 1.50 -2.31
C TYR A 86 -6.27 1.16 -3.52
N GLN A 87 -7.54 0.90 -3.27
CA GLN A 87 -8.56 0.66 -4.30
C GLN A 87 -8.63 1.79 -5.34
N GLY A 88 -8.53 3.04 -4.90
CA GLY A 88 -8.50 4.21 -5.78
C GLY A 88 -7.07 4.64 -6.10
N PRO A 89 -6.67 4.77 -7.38
CA PRO A 89 -5.31 5.19 -7.75
C PRO A 89 -4.94 6.58 -7.25
N ALA A 90 -5.92 7.41 -6.91
CA ALA A 90 -5.71 8.73 -6.33
C ALA A 90 -5.22 8.68 -4.88
N ALA A 91 -5.58 7.66 -4.11
CA ALA A 91 -5.28 7.60 -2.68
C ALA A 91 -3.80 7.33 -2.37
N GLY A 92 -3.07 6.71 -3.29
CA GLY A 92 -1.63 6.41 -3.13
C GLY A 92 -0.71 7.39 -3.86
N THR A 93 -1.23 8.46 -4.46
CA THR A 93 -0.46 9.39 -5.30
C THR A 93 -0.86 10.84 -5.05
N CYS A 94 0.05 11.76 -5.35
CA CYS A 94 -0.21 13.22 -5.31
C CYS A 94 -0.53 13.71 -6.74
N PRO A 95 -1.80 13.89 -7.13
CA PRO A 95 -2.18 14.15 -8.53
C PRO A 95 -1.64 15.49 -9.07
N ASN A 96 -1.41 16.47 -8.22
CA ASN A 96 -0.89 17.78 -8.60
C ASN A 96 0.63 17.81 -8.76
N LEU A 97 1.34 16.82 -8.27
CA LEU A 97 2.77 16.67 -8.42
C LEU A 97 3.10 15.89 -9.70
N THR A 98 4.29 16.10 -10.24
CA THR A 98 4.84 15.32 -11.36
C THR A 98 5.13 13.88 -10.95
N MET A 99 5.30 12.98 -11.91
CA MET A 99 5.75 11.60 -11.63
C MET A 99 7.11 11.60 -10.93
N LEU A 100 8.04 12.46 -11.34
CA LEU A 100 9.35 12.59 -10.71
C LEU A 100 9.23 12.95 -9.22
N GLU A 101 8.37 13.89 -8.87
CA GLU A 101 8.13 14.29 -7.48
C GLU A 101 7.48 13.17 -6.67
N ASN A 102 6.46 12.50 -7.24
CA ASN A 102 5.82 11.35 -6.60
C ASN A 102 6.79 10.21 -6.34
N LEU A 103 7.61 9.83 -7.33
CA LEU A 103 8.63 8.78 -7.19
C LEU A 103 9.71 9.16 -6.18
N SER A 104 10.14 10.44 -6.17
CA SER A 104 11.12 10.92 -5.20
C SER A 104 10.59 10.88 -3.77
N LEU A 105 9.30 11.19 -3.56
CA LEU A 105 8.66 11.06 -2.25
C LEU A 105 8.59 9.60 -1.80
N ALA A 106 8.21 8.70 -2.70
CA ALA A 106 8.12 7.27 -2.41
C ALA A 106 9.49 6.65 -2.11
N ASP A 107 10.52 7.04 -2.84
CA ASP A 107 11.90 6.57 -2.67
C ASP A 107 12.53 7.05 -1.34
N ASN A 108 12.10 8.20 -0.82
CA ASN A 108 12.54 8.70 0.49
C ASN A 108 11.72 8.18 1.67
N LYS A 109 10.88 7.18 1.44
CA LYS A 109 10.03 6.58 2.47
C LYS A 109 10.87 6.06 3.65
N GLY A 110 10.54 6.53 4.85
CA GLY A 110 11.30 6.23 6.07
C GLY A 110 12.61 7.02 6.21
N GLY A 111 12.98 7.84 5.25
CA GLY A 111 14.12 8.73 5.30
C GLY A 111 13.83 10.06 6.00
N SER A 112 14.89 10.82 6.28
CA SER A 112 14.77 12.18 6.81
C SER A 112 14.54 13.18 5.67
N TYR A 113 13.57 14.06 5.85
CA TYR A 113 13.39 15.24 5.01
C TYR A 113 14.13 16.41 5.65
N GLY A 114 15.32 16.74 5.11
CA GLY A 114 16.04 17.95 5.48
C GLY A 114 15.46 19.19 4.76
N LEU A 115 16.16 20.32 4.88
CA LEU A 115 15.84 21.57 4.16
C LEU A 115 16.23 21.53 2.67
N GLY A 116 16.58 20.36 2.14
CA GLY A 116 16.97 20.16 0.75
C GLY A 116 15.76 20.07 -0.21
N ARG A 117 16.05 19.99 -1.51
CA ARG A 117 15.04 19.78 -2.53
C ARG A 117 14.41 18.40 -2.37
N GLY A 118 13.07 18.29 -2.41
CA GLY A 118 12.34 17.03 -2.29
C GLY A 118 12.54 16.06 -3.48
N VAL A 119 13.14 16.55 -4.59
CA VAL A 119 13.40 15.74 -5.79
C VAL A 119 14.83 15.23 -5.77
N ASN A 120 15.00 13.91 -5.87
CA ASN A 120 16.30 13.26 -5.96
C ASN A 120 16.77 13.14 -7.42
N LYS A 121 17.42 14.20 -7.94
CA LYS A 121 17.90 14.24 -9.31
C LYS A 121 18.94 13.16 -9.64
N LYS A 122 19.67 12.64 -8.65
CA LYS A 122 20.68 11.60 -8.86
C LYS A 122 20.06 10.22 -9.16
N ARG A 123 18.78 10.06 -8.94
CA ARG A 123 18.05 8.80 -9.16
C ARG A 123 17.10 8.83 -10.36
N ILE A 124 17.18 9.86 -11.20
CA ILE A 124 16.29 9.99 -12.38
C ILE A 124 16.41 8.77 -13.30
N ASP A 125 17.62 8.29 -13.58
CA ASP A 125 17.82 7.13 -14.46
C ASP A 125 17.26 5.84 -13.84
N PHE A 126 17.37 5.69 -12.53
CA PHE A 126 16.71 4.60 -11.80
C PHE A 126 15.18 4.69 -11.94
N TYR A 127 14.58 5.87 -11.78
CA TYR A 127 13.13 6.04 -11.94
C TYR A 127 12.67 5.74 -13.37
N ARG A 128 13.43 6.17 -14.39
CA ARG A 128 13.16 5.82 -15.78
C ARG A 128 13.19 4.31 -16.01
N GLN A 129 14.20 3.64 -15.51
CA GLN A 129 14.32 2.18 -15.62
C GLN A 129 13.13 1.46 -14.95
N GLN A 130 12.73 1.92 -13.76
CA GLN A 130 11.57 1.36 -13.06
C GLN A 130 10.27 1.59 -13.85
N LEU A 131 10.06 2.78 -14.42
CA LEU A 131 8.90 3.07 -15.25
C LEU A 131 8.91 2.27 -16.56
N ALA A 132 10.07 2.09 -17.20
CA ALA A 132 10.20 1.27 -18.40
C ALA A 132 9.79 -0.19 -18.14
N SER A 133 10.07 -0.74 -16.96
CA SER A 133 9.65 -2.10 -16.59
C SER A 133 8.14 -2.31 -16.58
N LEU A 134 7.34 -1.23 -16.47
CA LEU A 134 5.89 -1.31 -16.56
C LEU A 134 5.37 -1.50 -17.99
N GLY A 135 6.20 -1.22 -19.01
CA GLY A 135 5.80 -1.35 -20.43
C GLY A 135 4.69 -0.39 -20.87
N LEU A 136 4.54 0.77 -20.21
CA LEU A 136 3.45 1.74 -20.43
C LEU A 136 3.89 3.02 -21.14
N GLY A 137 5.15 3.12 -21.57
CA GLY A 137 5.74 4.30 -22.21
C GLY A 137 5.74 5.55 -21.31
N LEU A 138 6.03 5.36 -20.02
CA LEU A 138 6.04 6.41 -19.01
C LEU A 138 7.44 6.90 -18.65
N GLU A 139 8.48 6.21 -19.08
CA GLU A 139 9.89 6.47 -18.76
C GLU A 139 10.37 7.86 -19.18
N ASP A 140 9.82 8.40 -20.28
CA ASP A 140 10.14 9.74 -20.78
C ASP A 140 9.17 10.83 -20.30
N LYS A 141 8.23 10.49 -19.44
CA LYS A 141 7.15 11.39 -18.97
C LYS A 141 7.28 11.82 -17.50
N LEU A 142 8.49 11.83 -16.96
CA LEU A 142 8.74 12.16 -15.55
C LEU A 142 8.18 13.52 -15.12
N ASP A 143 8.14 14.49 -16.04
CA ASP A 143 7.63 15.85 -15.78
C ASP A 143 6.11 15.98 -15.93
N VAL A 144 5.42 14.90 -16.37
CA VAL A 144 3.96 14.90 -16.47
C VAL A 144 3.35 14.78 -15.08
N ARG A 145 2.30 15.56 -14.81
CA ARG A 145 1.56 15.47 -13.54
C ARG A 145 0.88 14.11 -13.41
N MET A 146 0.94 13.55 -12.23
CA MET A 146 0.31 12.26 -11.91
C MET A 146 -1.20 12.26 -12.23
N GLY A 147 -1.87 13.40 -12.04
CA GLY A 147 -3.29 13.57 -12.35
C GLY A 147 -3.65 13.48 -13.83
N ALA A 148 -2.68 13.70 -14.74
CA ALA A 148 -2.90 13.59 -16.18
C ALA A 148 -2.79 12.16 -16.72
N LEU A 149 -2.35 11.21 -15.91
CA LEU A 149 -2.28 9.81 -16.29
C LEU A 149 -3.68 9.15 -16.33
N SER A 150 -3.84 8.17 -17.19
CA SER A 150 -5.03 7.30 -17.15
C SER A 150 -5.12 6.56 -15.81
N GLY A 151 -6.32 6.09 -15.43
CA GLY A 151 -6.53 5.34 -14.19
C GLY A 151 -5.58 4.15 -14.07
N GLY A 152 -5.44 3.35 -15.13
CA GLY A 152 -4.55 2.18 -15.14
C GLY A 152 -3.07 2.55 -15.06
N GLN A 153 -2.63 3.61 -15.77
CA GLN A 153 -1.26 4.11 -15.67
C GLN A 153 -0.94 4.60 -14.26
N ARG A 154 -1.84 5.39 -13.65
CA ARG A 154 -1.68 5.88 -12.29
C ARG A 154 -1.61 4.74 -11.28
N GLN A 155 -2.42 3.70 -11.46
CA GLN A 155 -2.43 2.54 -10.59
C GLN A 155 -1.13 1.73 -10.70
N ALA A 156 -0.61 1.55 -11.92
CA ALA A 156 0.68 0.89 -12.12
C ALA A 156 1.83 1.67 -11.46
N VAL A 157 1.84 3.00 -11.59
CA VAL A 157 2.82 3.86 -10.91
C VAL A 157 2.64 3.82 -9.39
N ALA A 158 1.41 3.81 -8.88
CA ALA A 158 1.14 3.68 -7.44
C ALA A 158 1.67 2.35 -6.88
N LEU A 159 1.50 1.24 -7.61
CA LEU A 159 2.08 -0.05 -7.25
C LEU A 159 3.61 0.00 -7.25
N LEU A 160 4.20 0.58 -8.29
CA LEU A 160 5.66 0.79 -8.36
C LEU A 160 6.15 1.58 -7.14
N MET A 161 5.52 2.72 -6.84
CA MET A 161 5.85 3.55 -5.67
C MET A 161 5.76 2.76 -4.35
N ALA A 162 4.73 1.94 -4.20
CA ALA A 162 4.54 1.12 -3.00
C ALA A 162 5.64 0.07 -2.81
N THR A 163 6.30 -0.36 -3.90
CA THR A 163 7.30 -1.44 -3.90
C THR A 163 8.74 -0.97 -4.13
N MET A 164 8.98 0.33 -4.33
CA MET A 164 10.32 0.89 -4.59
C MET A 164 11.32 0.73 -3.44
N THR A 165 10.83 0.64 -2.22
CA THR A 165 11.66 0.45 -1.02
C THR A 165 11.52 -0.97 -0.50
N PRO A 166 12.53 -1.53 0.20
CA PRO A 166 12.42 -2.86 0.79
C PRO A 166 11.21 -2.96 1.73
N LEU A 167 10.36 -3.95 1.49
CA LEU A 167 9.14 -4.19 2.25
C LEU A 167 9.21 -5.51 3.01
N LYS A 168 8.58 -5.57 4.18
CA LYS A 168 8.31 -6.81 4.89
C LYS A 168 7.02 -7.48 4.42
N PHE A 169 6.03 -6.68 4.00
CA PHE A 169 4.79 -7.15 3.39
C PHE A 169 4.12 -6.05 2.56
N LEU A 170 3.27 -6.46 1.64
CA LEU A 170 2.49 -5.59 0.76
C LEU A 170 1.00 -5.87 0.97
N ILE A 171 0.22 -4.83 1.14
CA ILE A 171 -1.24 -4.88 1.23
C ILE A 171 -1.81 -4.36 -0.09
N LEU A 172 -2.69 -5.16 -0.71
CA LEU A 172 -3.44 -4.81 -1.90
C LEU A 172 -4.93 -4.75 -1.54
N ASP A 173 -5.53 -3.55 -1.60
CA ASP A 173 -6.94 -3.35 -1.27
C ASP A 173 -7.75 -3.27 -2.58
N GLU A 174 -8.59 -4.30 -2.85
CA GLU A 174 -9.46 -4.45 -4.04
C GLU A 174 -8.80 -4.10 -5.40
N HIS A 175 -7.60 -4.61 -5.62
CA HIS A 175 -6.73 -4.23 -6.76
C HIS A 175 -7.22 -4.73 -8.14
N THR A 176 -8.22 -5.60 -8.19
CA THR A 176 -8.58 -6.35 -9.39
C THR A 176 -9.50 -5.61 -10.36
N ALA A 177 -10.14 -4.51 -9.97
CA ALA A 177 -11.15 -3.84 -10.78
C ALA A 177 -10.60 -3.05 -11.99
N ALA A 178 -9.28 -2.79 -12.06
CA ALA A 178 -8.67 -1.98 -13.12
C ALA A 178 -7.58 -2.71 -13.92
N TRP A 179 -7.22 -3.93 -13.55
CA TRP A 179 -6.19 -4.70 -14.23
C TRP A 179 -6.81 -5.79 -15.08
N THR A 180 -7.16 -5.48 -16.32
CA THR A 180 -7.33 -6.52 -17.34
C THR A 180 -5.94 -6.88 -17.85
N PRO A 181 -5.41 -8.09 -17.55
CA PRO A 181 -4.19 -8.54 -18.17
C PRO A 181 -4.43 -8.55 -19.69
N ARG A 182 -3.59 -7.90 -20.48
CA ARG A 182 -3.56 -8.22 -21.90
C ARG A 182 -3.32 -9.71 -22.00
N PRO A 183 -4.16 -10.46 -22.75
CA PRO A 183 -3.90 -11.87 -22.98
C PRO A 183 -2.48 -11.95 -23.54
N LEU A 184 -1.62 -12.70 -22.86
CA LEU A 184 -0.32 -13.08 -23.41
C LEU A 184 -0.63 -13.71 -24.77
N ARG A 185 -0.20 -13.08 -25.86
CA ARG A 185 -0.24 -13.72 -27.16
C ARG A 185 0.54 -15.03 -26.99
N SER A 186 -0.17 -16.12 -27.02
CA SER A 186 0.41 -17.47 -27.09
C SER A 186 1.12 -17.59 -28.44
N SER A 187 2.39 -17.16 -28.47
CA SER A 187 3.33 -17.59 -29.50
C SER A 187 4.08 -18.80 -28.92
N TRP A 188 3.40 -19.93 -28.90
CA TRP A 188 4.08 -21.21 -28.88
C TRP A 188 4.15 -21.71 -30.33
N PRO A 189 5.35 -22.14 -30.81
CA PRO A 189 5.53 -22.76 -32.13
C PRO A 189 4.77 -24.08 -32.24
#